data_9fda7ef562fb9bfd1108d4643303dfbe
#
_entry.id   9fda7ef562fb9bfd1108d4643303dfbe
#
_cell.length_a   1.000
_cell.length_b   1.000
_cell.length_c   1.000
_cell.angle_alpha   90.00
_cell.angle_beta   90.00
_cell.angle_gamma   90.00
#
_symmetry.space_group_name_H-M   'P 1'
#
loop_
_entity.id
_entity.type
_entity.pdbx_description
1 polymer ?
#
loop_
_entity_poly.entity_id
_entity_poly.type
_entity_poly.pdbx_seq_one_letter_code
_entity_poly.pdbx_strand_id
1 'polypeptide(L)'
;MASYDDFDTLVGKLKRASIDAWMFEQGWEIYADDHYEMGSSSTSYKVSRPGTDGEGGGDWSTDFFVELFVDRDEEFKGYFSTIRSSIDTLTKRWLDLPDPASIGEIVESCRQITRGLAGAAASADGTATGSGDLAVYLKLIEQNVAEMSGETIAAYKAKFLLQLGQAVGGFHAISVVSGAGIAAQEGMWEAARKDVADIVEGARKAMDAIASSGSFTWAETLKVVGFASQGLSLFASGGLSVAIGVANLGIDVVKDGAGAAEESTIGSGGYDKTLGDFTKALDALASQIETEEDLIKTNLVNNLTNIRNDKSSYDLTQPPIASSDGIIVLTKPLVDEITNSYMPAVATELDRIAALGANFTTYTVVSRDSTIGIGHSGPSASMGEIYFLLYELLKDLAWEVSMGATSLKLAVAQLEDYDAATATELAKVAAEITEGSAYDPWA
;
A
#
# COMPACT_ATOMS: atom_id res chain seq x y z
N MET A 1 13.75 3.27 22.82
CA MET A 1 13.52 2.50 21.61
C MET A 1 14.28 3.22 20.50
N ALA A 2 14.94 2.47 19.64
CA ALA A 2 15.58 3.04 18.46
C ALA A 2 14.50 3.60 17.50
N SER A 3 14.77 4.75 16.88
CA SER A 3 13.90 5.35 15.88
C SER A 3 14.59 5.30 14.52
N TYR A 4 13.83 5.03 13.47
CA TYR A 4 14.34 5.09 12.10
C TYR A 4 14.71 6.53 11.70
N ASP A 5 14.07 7.53 12.26
CA ASP A 5 14.41 8.94 12.00
C ASP A 5 15.84 9.29 12.44
N ASP A 6 16.41 8.52 13.36
CA ASP A 6 17.80 8.65 13.86
C ASP A 6 18.74 7.61 13.21
N PHE A 7 18.35 6.95 12.09
CA PHE A 7 19.04 5.79 11.55
C PHE A 7 20.52 6.08 11.23
N ASP A 8 20.83 7.21 10.60
CA ASP A 8 22.23 7.62 10.31
C ASP A 8 23.05 7.76 11.61
N THR A 9 22.44 8.32 12.65
CA THR A 9 23.09 8.45 13.97
C THR A 9 23.33 7.08 14.61
N LEU A 10 22.38 6.15 14.45
CA LEU A 10 22.53 4.76 14.95
C LEU A 10 23.65 4.04 14.21
N VAL A 11 23.74 4.20 12.88
CA VAL A 11 24.81 3.62 12.06
C VAL A 11 26.17 4.21 12.48
N GLY A 12 26.27 5.51 12.70
CA GLY A 12 27.50 6.14 13.19
C GLY A 12 27.95 5.57 14.54
N LYS A 13 27.03 5.41 15.48
CA LYS A 13 27.31 4.77 16.78
C LYS A 13 27.71 3.30 16.64
N LEU A 14 27.10 2.56 15.71
CA LEU A 14 27.50 1.18 15.40
C LEU A 14 28.91 1.11 14.84
N LYS A 15 29.30 2.02 13.92
CA LYS A 15 30.67 2.11 13.41
C LYS A 15 31.69 2.28 14.56
N ARG A 16 31.42 3.22 15.49
CA ARG A 16 32.27 3.43 16.66
C ARG A 16 32.37 2.18 17.52
N ALA A 17 31.23 1.60 17.89
CA ALA A 17 31.18 0.39 18.72
C ALA A 17 31.88 -0.80 18.07
N SER A 18 31.79 -0.91 16.73
CA SER A 18 32.48 -1.96 15.95
C SER A 18 34.00 -1.79 15.97
N ILE A 19 34.49 -0.56 15.88
CA ILE A 19 35.92 -0.26 16.01
C ILE A 19 36.38 -0.53 17.44
N ASP A 20 35.61 -0.12 18.45
CA ASP A 20 35.89 -0.39 19.86
C ASP A 20 36.01 -1.91 20.14
N ALA A 21 35.07 -2.70 19.62
CA ALA A 21 35.08 -4.16 19.77
C ALA A 21 36.31 -4.80 19.10
N TRP A 22 36.63 -4.38 17.87
CA TRP A 22 37.80 -4.86 17.15
C TRP A 22 39.10 -4.49 17.87
N MET A 23 39.26 -3.24 18.33
CA MET A 23 40.44 -2.78 19.08
C MET A 23 40.61 -3.57 20.38
N PHE A 24 39.50 -3.84 21.10
CA PHE A 24 39.53 -4.66 22.32
C PHE A 24 40.04 -6.07 22.05
N GLU A 25 39.58 -6.72 20.98
CA GLU A 25 40.08 -8.07 20.58
C GLU A 25 41.56 -8.07 20.18
N GLN A 26 42.08 -6.93 19.73
CA GLN A 26 43.51 -6.79 19.46
C GLN A 26 44.31 -6.47 20.73
N GLY A 27 43.68 -6.44 21.92
CA GLY A 27 44.32 -6.23 23.19
C GLY A 27 44.48 -4.75 23.58
N TRP A 28 43.72 -3.86 22.92
CA TRP A 28 43.68 -2.44 23.26
C TRP A 28 42.55 -2.19 24.27
N GLU A 29 42.80 -1.28 25.22
CA GLU A 29 41.79 -0.84 26.18
C GLU A 29 41.37 0.60 25.89
N ILE A 30 40.07 0.92 26.08
CA ILE A 30 39.56 2.28 25.96
C ILE A 30 40.01 3.09 27.16
N TYR A 31 40.71 4.20 26.90
CA TYR A 31 41.18 5.08 27.95
C TYR A 31 40.64 6.50 27.77
N ALA A 32 40.11 7.08 28.85
CA ALA A 32 39.59 8.45 28.89
C ALA A 32 38.60 8.84 27.75
N ASP A 33 37.96 7.89 27.08
CA ASP A 33 36.96 8.05 26.01
C ASP A 33 37.46 8.63 24.67
N ASP A 34 38.73 9.06 24.56
CA ASP A 34 39.30 9.71 23.40
C ASP A 34 40.37 8.87 22.68
N HIS A 35 40.93 7.85 23.31
CA HIS A 35 41.94 6.97 22.71
C HIS A 35 41.89 5.55 23.26
N TYR A 36 42.51 4.65 22.53
CA TYR A 36 42.84 3.28 22.96
C TYR A 36 44.30 3.29 23.46
N GLU A 37 44.54 2.50 24.52
CA GLU A 37 45.88 2.34 25.07
C GLU A 37 46.28 0.86 25.14
N MET A 38 47.49 0.56 24.79
CA MET A 38 48.12 -0.76 24.96
C MET A 38 49.52 -0.59 25.52
N GLY A 39 49.85 -1.36 26.55
CA GLY A 39 51.19 -1.37 27.10
C GLY A 39 51.28 -1.58 28.60
N SER A 40 52.46 -1.33 29.16
CA SER A 40 52.71 -1.43 30.59
C SER A 40 53.07 -0.01 31.15
N SER A 41 53.20 0.11 32.44
CA SER A 41 53.50 1.34 33.15
C SER A 41 54.78 2.07 32.70
N SER A 42 55.59 1.47 31.81
CA SER A 42 56.86 2.02 31.28
C SER A 42 56.85 2.32 29.79
N THR A 43 55.83 1.82 29.03
CA THR A 43 55.72 2.06 27.60
C THR A 43 54.27 1.94 27.23
N SER A 44 53.63 3.02 26.82
CA SER A 44 52.24 3.05 26.37
C SER A 44 52.18 3.42 24.89
N TYR A 45 51.37 2.69 24.17
CA TYR A 45 51.00 2.97 22.78
C TYR A 45 49.56 3.48 22.79
N LYS A 46 49.30 4.52 22.01
CA LYS A 46 47.97 5.15 21.94
C LYS A 46 47.51 5.23 20.50
N VAL A 47 46.22 5.00 20.30
CA VAL A 47 45.53 5.21 19.03
C VAL A 47 44.31 6.06 19.28
N SER A 48 44.14 7.16 18.54
CA SER A 48 42.97 8.01 18.69
C SER A 48 41.68 7.26 18.36
N ARG A 49 40.66 7.40 19.23
CA ARG A 49 39.37 6.78 19.08
C ARG A 49 38.48 7.57 18.14
N PRO A 50 37.59 6.93 17.34
CA PRO A 50 36.60 7.64 16.53
C PRO A 50 35.65 8.52 17.33
N GLY A 51 35.11 9.56 16.70
CA GLY A 51 34.03 10.38 17.27
C GLY A 51 32.75 9.59 17.54
N THR A 52 31.76 10.22 18.16
CA THR A 52 30.46 9.60 18.44
C THR A 52 29.65 9.28 17.18
N ASP A 53 30.01 9.88 16.06
CA ASP A 53 29.50 9.61 14.71
C ASP A 53 30.23 8.47 14.00
N GLY A 54 31.21 7.86 14.67
CA GLY A 54 32.03 6.77 14.12
C GLY A 54 33.14 7.22 13.16
N GLU A 55 33.31 8.51 12.92
CA GLU A 55 34.30 9.04 11.98
C GLU A 55 35.61 9.46 12.68
N GLY A 56 36.67 9.66 11.90
CA GLY A 56 38.00 10.04 12.42
C GLY A 56 38.69 8.90 13.18
N GLY A 57 39.65 9.25 14.03
CA GLY A 57 40.48 8.31 14.78
C GLY A 57 41.54 7.58 13.95
N GLY A 58 42.34 6.76 14.63
CA GLY A 58 43.41 5.96 14.01
C GLY A 58 44.79 6.63 14.02
N ASP A 59 44.92 7.81 14.62
CA ASP A 59 46.25 8.45 14.78
C ASP A 59 46.98 7.72 15.91
N TRP A 60 48.15 7.20 15.57
CA TRP A 60 48.99 6.43 16.49
C TRP A 60 50.02 7.33 17.17
N SER A 61 50.27 7.13 18.43
CA SER A 61 51.33 7.80 19.20
C SER A 61 51.90 6.90 20.27
N THR A 62 53.10 7.25 20.75
CA THR A 62 53.74 6.54 21.86
C THR A 62 54.51 7.52 22.73
N ASP A 63 54.54 7.25 24.02
CA ASP A 63 55.32 8.04 25.00
C ASP A 63 56.84 7.78 24.92
N PHE A 64 57.32 7.00 23.94
CA PHE A 64 58.73 6.62 23.79
C PHE A 64 59.33 7.07 22.47
N PHE A 65 60.63 7.34 22.40
CA PHE A 65 61.39 7.80 21.22
C PHE A 65 61.26 6.90 19.96
N VAL A 66 60.52 5.79 20.03
CA VAL A 66 60.23 4.90 18.88
C VAL A 66 59.38 5.57 17.81
N GLU A 67 58.61 6.62 18.14
CA GLU A 67 57.85 7.44 17.18
C GLU A 67 58.69 7.98 16.00
N LEU A 68 59.98 8.16 16.19
CA LEU A 68 60.90 8.59 15.12
C LEU A 68 61.15 7.54 14.03
N PHE A 69 60.75 6.27 14.23
CA PHE A 69 61.12 5.16 13.36
C PHE A 69 59.93 4.28 12.89
N VAL A 70 58.75 4.39 13.49
CA VAL A 70 57.57 3.57 13.17
C VAL A 70 56.33 4.44 13.23
N ASP A 71 55.81 4.81 12.07
CA ASP A 71 54.49 5.42 11.92
C ASP A 71 53.47 4.31 11.57
N ARG A 72 52.45 4.13 12.38
CA ARG A 72 51.38 3.13 12.18
C ARG A 72 50.02 3.80 11.92
N ASP A 73 49.96 5.09 11.69
CA ASP A 73 48.74 5.82 11.42
C ASP A 73 47.98 5.22 10.24
N GLU A 74 48.65 5.01 9.12
CA GLU A 74 48.04 4.46 7.91
C GLU A 74 47.49 3.07 8.15
N GLU A 75 48.11 2.27 9.03
CA GLU A 75 47.62 0.93 9.38
C GLU A 75 46.29 0.98 10.12
N PHE A 76 46.20 1.76 11.21
CA PHE A 76 44.96 1.89 12.00
C PHE A 76 43.87 2.61 11.24
N LYS A 77 44.17 3.69 10.52
CA LYS A 77 43.24 4.39 9.62
C LYS A 77 42.68 3.42 8.56
N GLY A 78 43.53 2.55 8.03
CA GLY A 78 43.14 1.51 7.08
C GLY A 78 42.14 0.49 7.68
N TYR A 79 42.42 0.00 8.88
CA TYR A 79 41.51 -0.93 9.57
C TYR A 79 40.18 -0.25 9.92
N PHE A 80 40.19 0.97 10.46
CA PHE A 80 38.97 1.72 10.78
C PHE A 80 38.14 2.02 9.53
N SER A 81 38.79 2.38 8.42
CA SER A 81 38.13 2.58 7.13
C SER A 81 37.48 1.29 6.63
N THR A 82 38.13 0.14 6.79
CA THR A 82 37.58 -1.17 6.40
C THR A 82 36.34 -1.53 7.22
N ILE A 83 36.39 -1.33 8.55
CA ILE A 83 35.25 -1.57 9.45
C ILE A 83 34.07 -0.67 9.07
N ARG A 84 34.29 0.63 8.87
CA ARG A 84 33.26 1.59 8.43
C ARG A 84 32.62 1.16 7.12
N SER A 85 33.46 0.85 6.13
CA SER A 85 32.98 0.42 4.81
C SER A 85 32.14 -0.85 4.88
N SER A 86 32.49 -1.78 5.78
CA SER A 86 31.69 -2.99 6.01
C SER A 86 30.30 -2.65 6.57
N ILE A 87 30.22 -1.77 7.58
CA ILE A 87 28.94 -1.31 8.17
C ILE A 87 28.15 -0.53 7.13
N ASP A 88 28.77 0.41 6.40
CA ASP A 88 28.11 1.18 5.35
C ASP A 88 27.52 0.27 4.25
N THR A 89 28.26 -0.74 3.83
CA THR A 89 27.79 -1.69 2.82
C THR A 89 26.53 -2.44 3.28
N LEU A 90 26.45 -2.81 4.55
CA LEU A 90 25.31 -3.52 5.10
C LEU A 90 24.09 -2.60 5.33
N THR A 91 24.32 -1.35 5.70
CA THR A 91 23.27 -0.42 6.11
C THR A 91 22.78 0.49 4.98
N LYS A 92 23.57 0.73 3.94
CA LYS A 92 23.26 1.64 2.84
C LYS A 92 21.90 1.39 2.19
N ARG A 93 21.54 0.13 1.94
CA ARG A 93 20.26 -0.23 1.32
C ARG A 93 19.05 0.12 2.18
N TRP A 94 19.25 0.37 3.48
CA TRP A 94 18.21 0.65 4.47
C TRP A 94 18.01 2.14 4.78
N LEU A 95 18.78 3.04 4.14
CA LEU A 95 18.70 4.48 4.41
C LEU A 95 17.40 5.13 3.90
N ASP A 96 16.91 4.68 2.75
CA ASP A 96 15.78 5.28 2.05
C ASP A 96 14.58 4.32 1.98
N LEU A 97 14.08 3.89 3.14
CA LEU A 97 12.87 3.08 3.19
C LEU A 97 11.61 3.94 2.97
N PRO A 98 10.57 3.37 2.33
CA PRO A 98 9.31 4.05 2.10
C PRO A 98 8.75 4.70 3.37
N ASP A 99 8.18 5.89 3.21
CA ASP A 99 7.56 6.62 4.31
C ASP A 99 6.10 6.17 4.53
N PRO A 100 5.77 5.56 5.67
CA PRO A 100 4.41 5.10 5.98
C PRO A 100 3.38 6.23 5.93
N ALA A 101 3.74 7.47 6.32
CA ALA A 101 2.82 8.59 6.29
C ALA A 101 2.38 8.94 4.87
N SER A 102 3.30 8.91 3.90
CA SER A 102 2.99 9.13 2.48
C SER A 102 2.11 8.02 1.90
N ILE A 103 2.29 6.78 2.35
CA ILE A 103 1.42 5.66 1.98
C ILE A 103 0.04 5.82 2.61
N GLY A 104 -0.03 6.27 3.87
CA GLY A 104 -1.27 6.54 4.61
C GLY A 104 -2.18 7.56 3.94
N GLU A 105 -1.64 8.57 3.26
CA GLU A 105 -2.41 9.53 2.46
C GLU A 105 -3.17 8.82 1.31
N ILE A 106 -2.53 7.83 0.69
CA ILE A 106 -3.14 7.01 -0.35
C ILE A 106 -4.23 6.11 0.25
N VAL A 107 -3.95 5.48 1.39
CA VAL A 107 -4.94 4.66 2.12
C VAL A 107 -6.19 5.48 2.45
N GLU A 108 -6.05 6.72 2.90
CA GLU A 108 -7.21 7.58 3.21
C GLU A 108 -8.00 7.95 1.95
N SER A 109 -7.34 8.18 0.82
CA SER A 109 -8.02 8.40 -0.46
C SER A 109 -8.81 7.15 -0.89
N CYS A 110 -8.25 5.96 -0.73
CA CYS A 110 -8.98 4.70 -0.96
C CYS A 110 -10.20 4.56 -0.03
N ARG A 111 -10.05 4.93 1.25
CA ARG A 111 -11.18 4.95 2.20
C ARG A 111 -12.29 5.91 1.76
N GLN A 112 -11.95 7.07 1.22
CA GLN A 112 -12.95 8.03 0.70
C GLN A 112 -13.71 7.47 -0.50
N ILE A 113 -13.03 6.79 -1.43
CA ILE A 113 -13.67 6.09 -2.55
C ILE A 113 -14.62 5.02 -2.02
N THR A 114 -14.14 4.17 -1.12
CA THR A 114 -14.95 3.10 -0.52
C THR A 114 -16.18 3.65 0.20
N ARG A 115 -16.05 4.74 0.98
CA ARG A 115 -17.20 5.41 1.63
C ARG A 115 -18.20 5.96 0.62
N GLY A 116 -17.72 6.54 -0.49
CA GLY A 116 -18.58 7.05 -1.55
C GLY A 116 -19.42 5.95 -2.20
N LEU A 117 -18.89 4.75 -2.32
CA LEU A 117 -19.55 3.59 -2.93
C LEU A 117 -20.40 2.78 -1.93
N ALA A 118 -20.07 2.81 -0.63
CA ALA A 118 -20.63 1.90 0.40
C ALA A 118 -22.15 1.97 0.51
N GLY A 119 -22.73 3.15 0.41
CA GLY A 119 -24.18 3.32 0.57
C GLY A 119 -25.02 2.71 -0.55
N ALA A 120 -24.45 2.59 -1.74
CA ALA A 120 -25.11 1.99 -2.90
C ALA A 120 -24.96 0.46 -2.93
N ALA A 121 -23.82 -0.06 -2.44
CA ALA A 121 -23.62 -1.49 -2.25
C ALA A 121 -24.60 -2.11 -1.24
N ALA A 122 -25.07 -1.32 -0.27
CA ALA A 122 -26.07 -1.76 0.73
C ALA A 122 -27.44 -2.08 0.16
N SER A 123 -27.83 -1.40 -0.91
CA SER A 123 -29.12 -1.62 -1.56
C SER A 123 -29.24 -3.01 -2.17
N ALA A 124 -28.11 -3.65 -2.53
CA ALA A 124 -28.08 -4.96 -3.15
C ALA A 124 -28.24 -6.11 -2.15
N ASP A 125 -27.79 -5.97 -0.89
CA ASP A 125 -27.85 -7.02 0.14
C ASP A 125 -28.52 -6.61 1.47
N GLY A 126 -28.91 -5.35 1.61
CA GLY A 126 -29.69 -4.85 2.76
C GLY A 126 -28.87 -4.59 4.04
N THR A 127 -27.55 -4.65 4.02
CA THR A 127 -26.72 -4.66 5.24
C THR A 127 -25.82 -3.44 5.48
N ALA A 128 -25.57 -2.59 4.49
CA ALA A 128 -24.67 -1.46 4.70
C ALA A 128 -25.41 -0.14 4.95
N THR A 129 -25.04 0.56 6.00
CA THR A 129 -25.45 1.92 6.32
C THR A 129 -24.42 2.90 5.79
N GLY A 130 -24.51 3.27 4.52
CA GLY A 130 -23.70 4.33 3.94
C GLY A 130 -24.52 5.62 3.80
N SER A 131 -23.91 6.75 4.10
CA SER A 131 -24.51 8.08 3.97
C SER A 131 -23.96 8.85 2.77
N GLY A 132 -23.44 8.16 1.74
CA GLY A 132 -22.94 8.80 0.54
C GLY A 132 -24.06 9.32 -0.35
N ASP A 133 -23.81 10.43 -1.06
CA ASP A 133 -24.78 11.06 -1.97
C ASP A 133 -25.25 10.09 -3.06
N LEU A 134 -24.38 9.20 -3.54
CA LEU A 134 -24.71 8.16 -4.51
C LEU A 134 -25.88 7.27 -4.04
N ALA A 135 -25.82 6.80 -2.79
CA ALA A 135 -26.89 5.96 -2.22
C ALA A 135 -28.23 6.69 -2.10
N VAL A 136 -28.19 7.98 -1.78
CA VAL A 136 -29.38 8.83 -1.68
C VAL A 136 -30.06 8.94 -3.05
N TYR A 137 -29.29 9.24 -4.10
CA TYR A 137 -29.85 9.38 -5.46
C TYR A 137 -30.37 8.05 -6.00
N LEU A 138 -29.68 6.94 -5.81
CA LEU A 138 -30.16 5.62 -6.22
C LEU A 138 -31.47 5.26 -5.52
N LYS A 139 -31.58 5.53 -4.23
CA LYS A 139 -32.83 5.30 -3.48
C LYS A 139 -33.99 6.19 -3.98
N LEU A 140 -33.72 7.44 -4.33
CA LEU A 140 -34.75 8.34 -4.89
C LEU A 140 -35.21 7.83 -6.27
N ILE A 141 -34.30 7.33 -7.12
CA ILE A 141 -34.65 6.70 -8.38
C ILE A 141 -35.55 5.47 -8.13
N GLU A 142 -35.17 4.57 -7.21
CA GLU A 142 -35.97 3.39 -6.85
C GLU A 142 -37.37 3.75 -6.35
N GLN A 143 -37.48 4.78 -5.51
CA GLN A 143 -38.78 5.26 -4.98
C GLN A 143 -39.67 5.77 -6.11
N ASN A 144 -39.16 6.65 -6.99
CA ASN A 144 -39.95 7.19 -8.10
C ASN A 144 -40.37 6.08 -9.08
N VAL A 145 -39.47 5.13 -9.36
CA VAL A 145 -39.75 3.99 -10.24
C VAL A 145 -40.75 3.03 -9.60
N ALA A 146 -40.83 2.93 -8.26
CA ALA A 146 -41.80 2.10 -7.57
C ALA A 146 -43.26 2.59 -7.73
N GLU A 147 -43.44 3.91 -7.96
CA GLU A 147 -44.77 4.50 -8.18
C GLU A 147 -45.27 4.36 -9.64
N MET A 148 -44.42 3.81 -10.53
CA MET A 148 -44.74 3.61 -11.94
C MET A 148 -44.91 2.12 -12.26
N SER A 149 -45.66 1.82 -13.32
CA SER A 149 -45.91 0.44 -13.77
C SER A 149 -45.95 0.33 -15.29
N GLY A 150 -45.81 -0.90 -15.78
CA GLY A 150 -45.79 -1.23 -17.20
C GLY A 150 -44.54 -2.01 -17.57
N GLU A 151 -44.52 -2.61 -18.76
CA GLU A 151 -43.42 -3.45 -19.21
C GLU A 151 -42.08 -2.66 -19.35
N THR A 152 -42.15 -1.42 -19.84
CA THR A 152 -41.01 -0.54 -19.95
C THR A 152 -40.36 -0.28 -18.58
N ILE A 153 -41.16 0.02 -17.56
CA ILE A 153 -40.69 0.25 -16.20
C ILE A 153 -40.18 -1.04 -15.58
N ALA A 154 -40.83 -2.18 -15.81
CA ALA A 154 -40.33 -3.47 -15.36
C ALA A 154 -38.97 -3.83 -15.99
N ALA A 155 -38.81 -3.58 -17.28
CA ALA A 155 -37.55 -3.75 -17.99
C ALA A 155 -36.45 -2.82 -17.45
N TYR A 156 -36.77 -1.53 -17.23
CA TYR A 156 -35.84 -0.57 -16.63
C TYR A 156 -35.38 -1.00 -15.24
N LYS A 157 -36.31 -1.46 -14.38
CA LYS A 157 -35.96 -2.01 -13.06
C LYS A 157 -35.01 -3.21 -13.14
N ALA A 158 -35.38 -4.19 -13.97
CA ALA A 158 -34.66 -5.48 -14.01
C ALA A 158 -33.29 -5.38 -14.73
N LYS A 159 -33.20 -4.55 -15.77
CA LYS A 159 -32.03 -4.52 -16.64
C LYS A 159 -31.12 -3.32 -16.43
N PHE A 160 -31.58 -2.28 -15.73
CA PHE A 160 -30.79 -1.10 -15.44
C PHE A 160 -30.57 -0.93 -13.94
N LEU A 161 -31.62 -0.68 -13.14
CA LEU A 161 -31.45 -0.38 -11.73
C LEU A 161 -30.81 -1.51 -10.93
N LEU A 162 -31.23 -2.75 -11.18
CA LEU A 162 -30.64 -3.90 -10.49
C LEU A 162 -29.17 -4.08 -10.86
N GLN A 163 -28.84 -3.98 -12.15
CA GLN A 163 -27.45 -4.10 -12.62
C GLN A 163 -26.59 -2.93 -12.14
N LEU A 164 -27.11 -1.70 -12.14
CA LEU A 164 -26.42 -0.54 -11.58
C LEU A 164 -26.04 -0.76 -10.11
N GLY A 165 -26.98 -1.27 -9.30
CA GLY A 165 -26.70 -1.62 -7.90
C GLY A 165 -25.65 -2.71 -7.76
N GLN A 166 -25.67 -3.73 -8.63
CA GLN A 166 -24.65 -4.78 -8.65
C GLN A 166 -23.27 -4.26 -9.06
N ALA A 167 -23.18 -3.44 -10.12
CA ALA A 167 -21.93 -2.85 -10.56
C ALA A 167 -21.30 -1.96 -9.47
N VAL A 168 -22.09 -1.10 -8.83
CA VAL A 168 -21.60 -0.27 -7.71
C VAL A 168 -21.15 -1.13 -6.52
N GLY A 169 -21.84 -2.22 -6.23
CA GLY A 169 -21.43 -3.22 -5.23
C GLY A 169 -20.08 -3.87 -5.58
N GLY A 170 -19.88 -4.21 -6.84
CA GLY A 170 -18.61 -4.72 -7.37
C GLY A 170 -17.49 -3.69 -7.23
N PHE A 171 -17.73 -2.42 -7.59
CA PHE A 171 -16.75 -1.34 -7.45
C PHE A 171 -16.36 -1.08 -5.99
N HIS A 172 -17.33 -1.16 -5.08
CA HIS A 172 -17.04 -1.12 -3.65
C HIS A 172 -16.10 -2.23 -3.24
N ALA A 173 -16.34 -3.48 -3.67
CA ALA A 173 -15.46 -4.60 -3.37
C ALA A 173 -14.04 -4.41 -3.96
N ILE A 174 -13.92 -3.91 -5.21
CA ILE A 174 -12.61 -3.59 -5.82
C ILE A 174 -11.89 -2.51 -5.00
N SER A 175 -12.60 -1.46 -4.56
CA SER A 175 -12.00 -0.38 -3.75
C SER A 175 -11.49 -0.88 -2.40
N VAL A 176 -12.19 -1.83 -1.78
CA VAL A 176 -11.76 -2.48 -0.53
C VAL A 176 -10.49 -3.31 -0.73
N VAL A 177 -10.45 -4.15 -1.78
CA VAL A 177 -9.27 -4.99 -2.08
C VAL A 177 -8.06 -4.12 -2.38
N SER A 178 -8.23 -3.08 -3.19
CA SER A 178 -7.17 -2.13 -3.52
C SER A 178 -6.66 -1.41 -2.28
N GLY A 179 -7.57 -0.86 -1.47
CA GLY A 179 -7.22 -0.15 -0.24
C GLY A 179 -6.55 -1.05 0.81
N ALA A 180 -6.99 -2.30 0.93
CA ALA A 180 -6.39 -3.28 1.84
C ALA A 180 -4.94 -3.63 1.45
N GLY A 181 -4.63 -3.76 0.16
CA GLY A 181 -3.28 -3.99 -0.32
C GLY A 181 -2.34 -2.82 0.01
N ILE A 182 -2.81 -1.58 -0.13
CA ILE A 182 -2.03 -0.38 0.20
C ILE A 182 -1.86 -0.23 1.72
N ALA A 183 -2.92 -0.50 2.53
CA ALA A 183 -2.83 -0.47 3.99
C ALA A 183 -1.87 -1.54 4.54
N ALA A 184 -1.79 -2.70 3.89
CA ALA A 184 -0.79 -3.71 4.21
C ALA A 184 0.64 -3.20 3.98
N GLN A 185 0.88 -2.45 2.89
CA GLN A 185 2.18 -1.81 2.62
C GLN A 185 2.51 -0.74 3.67
N GLU A 186 1.55 0.11 4.06
CA GLU A 186 1.73 1.10 5.13
C GLU A 186 2.23 0.45 6.41
N GLY A 187 1.48 -0.54 6.92
CA GLY A 187 1.84 -1.23 8.16
C GLY A 187 3.16 -2.00 8.07
N MET A 188 3.42 -2.67 6.95
CA MET A 188 4.67 -3.38 6.71
C MET A 188 5.89 -2.45 6.76
N TRP A 189 5.82 -1.27 6.11
CA TRP A 189 6.93 -0.33 6.12
C TRP A 189 7.11 0.38 7.46
N GLU A 190 6.03 0.61 8.22
CA GLU A 190 6.13 1.07 9.62
C GLU A 190 6.90 0.05 10.47
N ALA A 191 6.57 -1.22 10.35
CA ALA A 191 7.26 -2.31 11.06
C ALA A 191 8.71 -2.47 10.58
N ALA A 192 8.98 -2.43 9.27
CA ALA A 192 10.31 -2.58 8.69
C ALA A 192 11.27 -1.49 9.15
N ARG A 193 10.83 -0.22 9.18
CA ARG A 193 11.62 0.89 9.73
C ARG A 193 11.98 0.67 11.20
N LYS A 194 11.03 0.14 11.96
CA LYS A 194 11.28 -0.18 13.36
C LYS A 194 12.25 -1.34 13.52
N ASP A 195 12.03 -2.43 12.79
CA ASP A 195 12.86 -3.63 12.89
C ASP A 195 14.30 -3.36 12.49
N VAL A 196 14.55 -2.60 11.41
CA VAL A 196 15.93 -2.26 11.00
C VAL A 196 16.64 -1.38 12.04
N ALA A 197 15.94 -0.42 12.65
CA ALA A 197 16.50 0.40 13.72
C ALA A 197 16.83 -0.43 14.98
N ASP A 198 15.95 -1.35 15.35
CA ASP A 198 16.15 -2.26 16.49
C ASP A 198 17.32 -3.26 16.23
N ILE A 199 17.48 -3.75 14.98
CA ILE A 199 18.61 -4.60 14.56
C ILE A 199 19.94 -3.85 14.69
N VAL A 200 20.03 -2.62 14.17
CA VAL A 200 21.26 -1.79 14.25
C VAL A 200 21.59 -1.48 15.71
N GLU A 201 20.61 -1.11 16.53
CA GLU A 201 20.82 -0.86 17.96
C GLU A 201 21.22 -2.15 18.73
N GLY A 202 20.66 -3.31 18.35
CA GLY A 202 21.03 -4.61 18.88
C GLY A 202 22.50 -4.95 18.57
N ALA A 203 22.92 -4.75 17.32
CA ALA A 203 24.31 -4.95 16.88
C ALA A 203 25.26 -4.00 17.63
N ARG A 204 24.90 -2.72 17.76
CA ARG A 204 25.68 -1.74 18.54
C ARG A 204 25.91 -2.19 19.97
N LYS A 205 24.86 -2.59 20.68
CA LYS A 205 24.96 -3.09 22.06
C LYS A 205 25.81 -4.36 22.19
N ALA A 206 25.72 -5.26 21.20
CA ALA A 206 26.56 -6.45 21.19
C ALA A 206 28.05 -6.10 21.01
N MET A 207 28.37 -5.13 20.14
CA MET A 207 29.72 -4.62 19.96
C MET A 207 30.23 -3.91 21.24
N ASP A 208 29.42 -3.04 21.85
CA ASP A 208 29.77 -2.39 23.13
C ASP A 208 30.04 -3.41 24.25
N ALA A 209 29.29 -4.51 24.29
CA ALA A 209 29.52 -5.56 25.28
C ALA A 209 30.87 -6.27 25.07
N ILE A 210 31.32 -6.48 23.82
CA ILE A 210 32.65 -7.00 23.54
C ILE A 210 33.71 -6.03 24.07
N ALA A 211 33.62 -4.75 23.73
CA ALA A 211 34.57 -3.73 24.13
C ALA A 211 34.67 -3.53 25.66
N SER A 212 33.64 -3.91 26.41
CA SER A 212 33.59 -3.83 27.88
C SER A 212 33.78 -5.18 28.59
N SER A 213 34.25 -6.22 27.92
CA SER A 213 34.34 -7.59 28.45
C SER A 213 33.01 -8.13 29.00
N GLY A 214 31.90 -7.60 28.52
CA GLY A 214 30.56 -7.99 28.91
C GLY A 214 29.97 -9.10 28.03
N SER A 215 28.75 -9.50 28.34
CA SER A 215 27.96 -10.38 27.49
C SER A 215 26.62 -9.73 27.20
N PHE A 216 26.19 -9.79 25.95
CA PHE A 216 24.90 -9.28 25.49
C PHE A 216 24.36 -10.20 24.39
N THR A 217 23.08 -10.39 24.40
CA THR A 217 22.36 -11.07 23.31
C THR A 217 21.09 -10.27 23.01
N TRP A 218 20.97 -9.83 21.78
CA TRP A 218 19.73 -9.31 21.26
C TRP A 218 18.99 -10.45 20.58
N ALA A 219 17.73 -10.66 20.89
CA ALA A 219 16.87 -11.65 20.27
C ALA A 219 15.47 -11.08 20.17
N GLU A 220 15.00 -10.83 18.98
CA GLU A 220 13.65 -10.34 18.73
C GLU A 220 13.04 -11.03 17.50
N THR A 221 11.72 -11.17 17.54
CA THR A 221 10.93 -11.60 16.40
C THR A 221 10.68 -10.40 15.50
N LEU A 222 10.92 -10.54 14.21
CA LEU A 222 10.67 -9.49 13.22
C LEU A 222 9.17 -9.18 13.15
N LYS A 223 8.82 -7.90 13.13
CA LYS A 223 7.43 -7.40 13.19
C LYS A 223 6.81 -7.21 11.82
N VAL A 224 7.60 -7.33 10.77
CA VAL A 224 7.20 -7.16 9.36
C VAL A 224 6.23 -8.27 8.88
N VAL A 225 6.06 -9.34 9.64
CA VAL A 225 5.31 -10.54 9.25
C VAL A 225 3.81 -10.40 9.47
N GLY A 226 3.02 -10.86 8.51
CA GLY A 226 1.56 -11.00 8.63
C GLY A 226 0.75 -9.80 8.12
N PHE A 227 1.38 -8.76 7.58
CA PHE A 227 0.68 -7.58 7.07
C PHE A 227 -0.17 -7.87 5.83
N ALA A 228 0.27 -8.77 4.95
CA ALA A 228 -0.52 -9.20 3.81
C ALA A 228 -1.89 -9.76 4.23
N SER A 229 -1.95 -10.50 5.33
CA SER A 229 -3.20 -11.05 5.88
C SER A 229 -4.00 -10.06 6.71
N GLN A 230 -3.35 -9.01 7.23
CA GLN A 230 -3.99 -7.98 8.08
C GLN A 230 -4.49 -6.77 7.29
N GLY A 231 -4.15 -6.65 6.01
CA GLY A 231 -4.45 -5.48 5.18
C GLY A 231 -5.91 -5.04 5.24
N LEU A 232 -6.84 -5.98 5.24
CA LEU A 232 -8.27 -5.67 5.38
C LEU A 232 -8.61 -5.04 6.74
N SER A 233 -8.08 -5.59 7.83
CA SER A 233 -8.35 -5.05 9.17
C SER A 233 -7.69 -3.68 9.37
N LEU A 234 -6.50 -3.47 8.82
CA LEU A 234 -5.82 -2.17 8.80
C LEU A 234 -6.61 -1.14 8.00
N PHE A 235 -7.11 -1.53 6.83
CA PHE A 235 -7.95 -0.67 6.01
C PHE A 235 -9.28 -0.32 6.70
N ALA A 236 -9.94 -1.29 7.31
CA ALA A 236 -11.20 -1.12 8.03
C ALA A 236 -11.06 -0.32 9.34
N SER A 237 -9.87 -0.27 9.95
CA SER A 237 -9.62 0.46 11.20
C SER A 237 -9.92 1.96 11.10
N GLY A 238 -10.00 2.52 9.89
CA GLY A 238 -10.46 3.88 9.59
C GLY A 238 -11.98 4.11 9.74
N GLY A 239 -12.72 3.22 10.41
CA GLY A 239 -14.16 3.37 10.65
C GLY A 239 -15.04 2.97 9.45
N LEU A 240 -14.53 2.11 8.55
CA LEU A 240 -15.27 1.57 7.43
C LEU A 240 -16.04 0.31 7.85
N SER A 241 -17.33 0.27 7.52
CA SER A 241 -18.07 -0.99 7.52
C SER A 241 -17.77 -1.72 6.20
N VAL A 242 -16.89 -2.70 6.25
CA VAL A 242 -16.53 -3.49 5.07
C VAL A 242 -17.42 -4.72 5.01
N ALA A 243 -18.48 -4.68 4.19
CA ALA A 243 -19.25 -5.87 3.82
C ALA A 243 -18.62 -6.48 2.56
N ILE A 244 -17.90 -7.58 2.71
CA ILE A 244 -17.40 -8.37 1.58
C ILE A 244 -18.45 -9.42 1.26
N GLY A 245 -19.45 -9.06 0.47
CA GLY A 245 -20.56 -9.95 0.16
C GLY A 245 -20.95 -10.03 -1.32
N VAL A 246 -20.38 -9.18 -2.16
CA VAL A 246 -20.74 -9.12 -3.58
C VAL A 246 -19.52 -9.44 -4.44
N ALA A 247 -19.72 -10.41 -5.33
CA ALA A 247 -18.72 -10.95 -6.25
C ALA A 247 -17.56 -11.66 -5.55
N ASN A 248 -17.18 -12.84 -5.99
CA ASN A 248 -16.11 -13.76 -5.57
C ASN A 248 -14.71 -13.13 -5.36
N LEU A 249 -14.66 -11.88 -4.92
CA LEU A 249 -13.45 -11.19 -4.52
C LEU A 249 -13.15 -11.61 -3.09
N GLY A 250 -12.26 -12.56 -2.93
CA GLY A 250 -11.66 -12.93 -1.67
C GLY A 250 -10.40 -12.09 -1.48
N ILE A 251 -10.33 -11.32 -0.39
CA ILE A 251 -9.02 -11.21 0.23
C ILE A 251 -8.84 -12.60 0.80
N ASP A 252 -8.23 -13.48 0.02
CA ASP A 252 -7.75 -14.73 0.55
C ASP A 252 -6.78 -14.35 1.65
N VAL A 253 -7.33 -14.33 2.87
CA VAL A 253 -6.50 -14.42 4.06
C VAL A 253 -5.80 -15.75 3.88
N VAL A 254 -4.60 -15.70 3.32
CA VAL A 254 -3.73 -16.86 3.20
C VAL A 254 -3.44 -17.28 4.63
N LYS A 255 -4.34 -18.10 5.18
CA LYS A 255 -4.20 -18.66 6.53
C LYS A 255 -2.95 -19.51 6.68
N ASP A 256 -2.36 -19.92 5.54
CA ASP A 256 -1.26 -20.89 5.49
C ASP A 256 0.05 -20.31 4.89
N GLY A 257 0.11 -19.00 4.60
CA GLY A 257 1.28 -18.39 3.93
C GLY A 257 1.95 -17.24 4.69
N ALA A 258 1.47 -16.87 5.87
CA ALA A 258 2.27 -15.98 6.73
C ALA A 258 3.56 -16.75 7.06
N GLY A 259 4.69 -16.31 6.51
CA GLY A 259 6.00 -16.86 6.83
C GLY A 259 6.11 -16.96 8.35
N ALA A 260 6.63 -18.06 8.87
CA ALA A 260 6.88 -18.16 10.30
C ALA A 260 7.79 -16.99 10.67
N ALA A 261 7.36 -16.18 11.64
CA ALA A 261 8.19 -15.10 12.15
C ALA A 261 9.51 -15.70 12.65
N GLU A 262 10.62 -15.38 11.98
CA GLU A 262 11.94 -15.83 12.39
C GLU A 262 12.46 -15.01 13.55
N GLU A 263 12.94 -15.66 14.59
CA GLU A 263 13.67 -15.01 15.67
C GLU A 263 15.08 -14.69 15.17
N SER A 264 15.41 -13.41 15.09
CA SER A 264 16.76 -12.95 14.76
C SER A 264 17.55 -12.73 16.05
N THR A 265 18.77 -13.25 16.09
CA THR A 265 19.64 -13.19 17.28
C THR A 265 21.00 -12.59 16.93
N ILE A 266 21.46 -11.61 17.71
CA ILE A 266 22.80 -11.01 17.62
C ILE A 266 23.45 -11.13 18.99
N GLY A 267 24.59 -11.82 19.07
CA GLY A 267 25.31 -12.06 20.32
C GLY A 267 26.71 -11.46 20.32
N SER A 268 27.19 -11.05 21.51
CA SER A 268 28.57 -10.55 21.74
C SER A 268 29.60 -11.67 21.79
N GLY A 269 29.63 -12.50 20.75
CA GLY A 269 30.56 -13.65 20.68
C GLY A 269 31.88 -13.38 19.95
N GLY A 270 32.30 -12.14 19.89
CA GLY A 270 33.44 -11.63 19.13
C GLY A 270 33.01 -10.79 17.93
N TYR A 271 33.91 -9.89 17.47
CA TYR A 271 33.64 -8.91 16.40
C TYR A 271 33.10 -9.58 15.13
N ASP A 272 33.83 -10.54 14.57
CA ASP A 272 33.44 -11.20 13.31
C ASP A 272 32.11 -11.95 13.45
N LYS A 273 31.89 -12.62 14.57
CA LYS A 273 30.64 -13.34 14.83
C LYS A 273 29.46 -12.37 14.94
N THR A 274 29.61 -11.28 15.68
CA THR A 274 28.58 -10.27 15.86
C THR A 274 28.23 -9.58 14.53
N LEU A 275 29.25 -9.28 13.70
CA LEU A 275 29.04 -8.75 12.35
C LEU A 275 28.29 -9.75 11.46
N GLY A 276 28.64 -11.05 11.56
CA GLY A 276 27.95 -12.11 10.83
C GLY A 276 26.49 -12.28 11.27
N ASP A 277 26.21 -12.21 12.56
CA ASP A 277 24.84 -12.27 13.11
C ASP A 277 24.02 -11.03 12.69
N PHE A 278 24.63 -9.83 12.69
CA PHE A 278 24.03 -8.60 12.19
C PHE A 278 23.65 -8.71 10.71
N THR A 279 24.55 -9.23 9.89
CA THR A 279 24.28 -9.47 8.46
C THR A 279 23.08 -10.38 8.27
N LYS A 280 23.04 -11.51 8.99
CA LYS A 280 21.92 -12.46 8.92
C LYS A 280 20.58 -11.83 9.35
N ALA A 281 20.59 -10.99 10.39
CA ALA A 281 19.37 -10.32 10.85
C ALA A 281 18.82 -9.36 9.78
N LEU A 282 19.69 -8.60 9.10
CA LEU A 282 19.30 -7.72 7.99
C LEU A 282 18.81 -8.52 6.77
N ASP A 283 19.44 -9.65 6.46
CA ASP A 283 19.01 -10.50 5.35
C ASP A 283 17.67 -11.20 5.66
N ALA A 284 17.45 -11.62 6.90
CA ALA A 284 16.17 -12.15 7.35
C ALA A 284 15.05 -11.11 7.21
N LEU A 285 15.31 -9.85 7.60
CA LEU A 285 14.35 -8.77 7.43
C LEU A 285 14.03 -8.53 5.94
N ALA A 286 15.04 -8.48 5.06
CA ALA A 286 14.82 -8.33 3.62
C ALA A 286 13.98 -9.47 3.04
N SER A 287 14.24 -10.70 3.44
CA SER A 287 13.49 -11.89 3.02
C SER A 287 12.04 -11.90 3.50
N GLN A 288 11.78 -11.40 4.71
CA GLN A 288 10.42 -11.27 5.24
C GLN A 288 9.63 -10.19 4.47
N ILE A 289 10.26 -9.04 4.16
CA ILE A 289 9.65 -8.01 3.33
C ILE A 289 9.31 -8.58 1.94
N GLU A 290 10.22 -9.33 1.32
CA GLU A 290 9.99 -9.98 0.02
C GLU A 290 8.77 -10.91 0.07
N THR A 291 8.68 -11.73 1.11
CA THR A 291 7.56 -12.67 1.31
C THR A 291 6.22 -11.93 1.46
N GLU A 292 6.16 -10.89 2.29
CA GLU A 292 4.93 -10.12 2.49
C GLU A 292 4.49 -9.37 1.22
N GLU A 293 5.43 -8.78 0.49
CA GLU A 293 5.12 -8.10 -0.77
C GLU A 293 4.65 -9.07 -1.87
N ASP A 294 5.24 -10.27 -1.96
CA ASP A 294 4.81 -11.27 -2.93
C ASP A 294 3.40 -11.79 -2.62
N LEU A 295 3.05 -11.93 -1.34
CA LEU A 295 1.69 -12.26 -0.91
C LEU A 295 0.70 -11.13 -1.27
N ILE A 296 1.03 -9.86 -1.01
CA ILE A 296 0.21 -8.71 -1.38
C ILE A 296 0.00 -8.69 -2.90
N LYS A 297 1.06 -8.83 -3.67
CA LYS A 297 1.03 -8.86 -5.13
C LYS A 297 0.15 -10.01 -5.64
N THR A 298 0.34 -11.21 -5.12
CA THR A 298 -0.42 -12.41 -5.50
C THR A 298 -1.91 -12.20 -5.26
N ASN A 299 -2.30 -11.66 -4.11
CA ASN A 299 -3.69 -11.35 -3.79
C ASN A 299 -4.30 -10.34 -4.78
N LEU A 300 -3.57 -9.27 -5.11
CA LEU A 300 -4.04 -8.26 -6.07
C LEU A 300 -4.20 -8.85 -7.49
N VAL A 301 -3.25 -9.65 -7.96
CA VAL A 301 -3.30 -10.30 -9.28
C VAL A 301 -4.44 -11.30 -9.37
N ASN A 302 -4.68 -12.09 -8.31
CA ASN A 302 -5.78 -13.04 -8.28
C ASN A 302 -7.14 -12.32 -8.34
N ASN A 303 -7.31 -11.24 -7.57
CA ASN A 303 -8.54 -10.44 -7.60
C ASN A 303 -8.74 -9.77 -8.97
N LEU A 304 -7.70 -9.21 -9.56
CA LEU A 304 -7.76 -8.64 -10.91
C LEU A 304 -8.18 -9.68 -11.95
N THR A 305 -7.66 -10.90 -11.84
CA THR A 305 -8.04 -12.03 -12.69
C THR A 305 -9.52 -12.41 -12.50
N ASN A 306 -10.00 -12.47 -11.26
CA ASN A 306 -11.39 -12.76 -10.95
C ASN A 306 -12.34 -11.69 -11.53
N ILE A 307 -11.99 -10.40 -11.38
CA ILE A 307 -12.75 -9.28 -11.95
C ILE A 307 -12.84 -9.42 -13.47
N ARG A 308 -11.73 -9.67 -14.16
CA ARG A 308 -11.68 -9.83 -15.60
C ARG A 308 -12.45 -11.04 -16.12
N ASN A 309 -12.59 -12.08 -15.29
CA ASN A 309 -13.37 -13.28 -15.64
C ASN A 309 -14.87 -13.11 -15.41
N ASP A 310 -15.30 -12.15 -14.58
CA ASP A 310 -16.71 -11.89 -14.25
C ASP A 310 -17.12 -10.46 -14.62
N LYS A 311 -16.81 -10.03 -15.83
CA LYS A 311 -17.09 -8.69 -16.35
C LYS A 311 -18.55 -8.27 -16.15
N SER A 312 -19.48 -9.18 -16.28
CA SER A 312 -20.93 -8.92 -16.19
C SER A 312 -21.39 -8.43 -14.81
N SER A 313 -20.60 -8.67 -13.76
CA SER A 313 -20.87 -8.14 -12.41
C SER A 313 -20.42 -6.70 -12.22
N TYR A 314 -19.67 -6.15 -13.19
CA TYR A 314 -19.04 -4.83 -13.11
C TYR A 314 -19.44 -3.88 -14.25
N ASP A 315 -20.31 -4.33 -15.15
CA ASP A 315 -20.66 -3.64 -16.37
C ASP A 315 -22.17 -3.73 -16.61
N LEU A 316 -22.80 -2.66 -17.11
CA LEU A 316 -24.19 -2.70 -17.49
C LEU A 316 -24.30 -3.34 -18.87
N THR A 317 -24.97 -4.47 -18.93
CA THR A 317 -25.39 -4.98 -20.25
C THR A 317 -26.39 -4.01 -20.84
N GLN A 318 -26.12 -3.51 -22.07
CA GLN A 318 -26.88 -2.51 -22.83
C GLN A 318 -28.28 -2.18 -22.29
N PRO A 319 -28.57 -0.91 -21.91
CA PRO A 319 -29.89 -0.53 -21.46
C PRO A 319 -30.91 -0.91 -22.53
N PRO A 320 -31.96 -1.71 -22.18
CA PRO A 320 -32.91 -2.16 -23.19
C PRO A 320 -33.75 -0.98 -23.66
N ILE A 321 -33.73 -0.76 -24.95
CA ILE A 321 -34.73 0.05 -25.62
C ILE A 321 -36.01 -0.76 -25.55
N ALA A 322 -36.95 -0.33 -24.71
CA ALA A 322 -38.21 -1.06 -24.53
C ALA A 322 -39.11 -0.87 -25.74
N SER A 323 -39.48 -1.96 -26.39
CA SER A 323 -40.70 -2.02 -27.20
C SER A 323 -41.85 -2.36 -26.26
N SER A 324 -42.91 -1.57 -26.20
CA SER A 324 -44.03 -1.78 -25.26
C SER A 324 -45.30 -2.16 -25.98
N ASP A 325 -45.88 -3.32 -25.62
CA ASP A 325 -47.21 -3.76 -26.00
C ASP A 325 -48.17 -3.85 -24.78
N GLY A 326 -47.97 -3.03 -23.72
CA GLY A 326 -48.76 -3.12 -22.49
C GLY A 326 -49.35 -1.81 -21.98
N ILE A 327 -50.29 -1.87 -21.01
CA ILE A 327 -50.77 -0.70 -20.32
C ILE A 327 -49.64 -0.11 -19.48
N ILE A 328 -49.27 1.14 -19.80
CA ILE A 328 -48.20 1.84 -19.12
C ILE A 328 -48.78 2.93 -18.26
N VAL A 329 -48.45 2.91 -16.95
CA VAL A 329 -48.75 4.03 -16.04
C VAL A 329 -47.41 4.77 -15.82
N LEU A 330 -47.21 5.83 -16.58
CA LEU A 330 -46.08 6.72 -16.46
C LEU A 330 -46.53 8.02 -15.83
N THR A 331 -45.84 8.46 -14.81
CA THR A 331 -46.05 9.76 -14.19
C THR A 331 -44.90 10.68 -14.67
N LYS A 332 -45.18 11.48 -15.70
CA LYS A 332 -44.19 12.35 -16.33
C LYS A 332 -43.33 13.16 -15.35
N PRO A 333 -43.87 13.81 -14.29
CA PRO A 333 -43.04 14.49 -13.30
C PRO A 333 -42.00 13.58 -12.65
N LEU A 334 -42.30 12.28 -12.35
CA LEU A 334 -41.37 11.35 -11.76
C LEU A 334 -40.27 10.94 -12.75
N VAL A 335 -40.62 10.75 -14.02
CA VAL A 335 -39.62 10.47 -15.08
C VAL A 335 -38.72 11.69 -15.26
N ASP A 336 -39.26 12.89 -15.28
CA ASP A 336 -38.50 14.13 -15.40
C ASP A 336 -37.53 14.32 -14.21
N GLU A 337 -37.92 13.98 -12.99
CA GLU A 337 -37.04 14.00 -11.82
C GLU A 337 -35.91 12.95 -11.96
N ILE A 338 -36.23 11.71 -12.37
CA ILE A 338 -35.25 10.66 -12.58
C ILE A 338 -34.22 11.11 -13.64
N THR A 339 -34.68 11.54 -14.80
CA THR A 339 -33.84 11.75 -15.98
C THR A 339 -33.11 13.10 -15.98
N ASN A 340 -33.68 14.13 -15.37
CA ASN A 340 -33.09 15.47 -15.36
C ASN A 340 -32.40 15.83 -14.03
N SER A 341 -32.60 15.06 -12.96
CA SER A 341 -32.05 15.38 -11.64
C SER A 341 -31.25 14.21 -11.06
N TYR A 342 -31.86 13.05 -10.84
CA TYR A 342 -31.23 11.99 -10.05
C TYR A 342 -30.17 11.21 -10.83
N MET A 343 -30.41 10.78 -12.07
CA MET A 343 -29.42 10.07 -12.87
C MET A 343 -28.20 10.96 -13.21
N PRO A 344 -28.37 12.24 -13.63
CA PRO A 344 -27.23 13.14 -13.75
C PRO A 344 -26.45 13.35 -12.45
N ALA A 345 -27.12 13.35 -11.30
CA ALA A 345 -26.44 13.44 -10.00
C ALA A 345 -25.65 12.16 -9.68
N VAL A 346 -26.20 10.98 -10.01
CA VAL A 346 -25.47 9.69 -9.89
C VAL A 346 -24.21 9.71 -10.77
N ALA A 347 -24.31 10.11 -12.04
CA ALA A 347 -23.17 10.20 -12.94
C ALA A 347 -22.10 11.18 -12.43
N THR A 348 -22.52 12.36 -11.95
CA THR A 348 -21.62 13.35 -11.35
C THR A 348 -20.91 12.82 -10.12
N GLU A 349 -21.60 12.08 -9.28
CA GLU A 349 -21.02 11.50 -8.05
C GLU A 349 -20.04 10.37 -8.39
N LEU A 350 -20.34 9.52 -9.37
CA LEU A 350 -19.40 8.51 -9.87
C LEU A 350 -18.13 9.17 -10.44
N ASP A 351 -18.27 10.24 -11.23
CA ASP A 351 -17.14 11.02 -11.72
C ASP A 351 -16.32 11.65 -10.59
N ARG A 352 -16.98 12.17 -9.55
CA ARG A 352 -16.32 12.73 -8.37
C ARG A 352 -15.54 11.66 -7.62
N ILE A 353 -16.11 10.47 -7.45
CA ILE A 353 -15.44 9.34 -6.81
C ILE A 353 -14.22 8.89 -7.65
N ALA A 354 -14.37 8.80 -8.97
CA ALA A 354 -13.26 8.47 -9.86
C ALA A 354 -12.12 9.50 -9.74
N ALA A 355 -12.45 10.80 -9.64
CA ALA A 355 -11.46 11.87 -9.52
C ALA A 355 -10.62 11.79 -8.24
N LEU A 356 -11.12 11.18 -7.15
CA LEU A 356 -10.34 10.95 -5.93
C LEU A 356 -9.10 10.09 -6.19
N GLY A 357 -9.14 9.28 -7.24
CA GLY A 357 -8.07 8.39 -7.62
C GLY A 357 -7.21 8.81 -8.80
N ALA A 358 -7.58 9.85 -9.52
CA ALA A 358 -6.93 10.25 -10.76
C ALA A 358 -5.42 10.54 -10.66
N ASN A 359 -4.89 10.82 -9.46
CA ASN A 359 -3.50 11.17 -9.19
C ASN A 359 -2.74 10.09 -8.43
N PHE A 360 -3.20 8.86 -8.43
CA PHE A 360 -2.55 7.77 -7.69
C PHE A 360 -1.20 7.39 -8.32
N THR A 361 -0.12 7.71 -7.64
CA THR A 361 1.23 7.27 -7.98
C THR A 361 1.80 6.44 -6.84
N THR A 362 1.36 5.18 -6.73
CA THR A 362 1.89 4.24 -5.74
C THR A 362 3.38 3.96 -5.94
N TYR A 363 3.87 4.11 -7.17
CA TYR A 363 5.25 3.81 -7.55
C TYR A 363 6.29 4.62 -6.75
N THR A 364 6.08 5.92 -6.59
CA THR A 364 7.04 6.81 -5.94
C THR A 364 7.08 6.67 -4.42
N VAL A 365 5.91 6.40 -3.79
CA VAL A 365 5.80 6.33 -2.33
C VAL A 365 6.35 5.03 -1.73
N VAL A 366 6.48 3.98 -2.53
CA VAL A 366 7.03 2.67 -2.11
C VAL A 366 8.42 2.40 -2.70
N SER A 367 9.06 3.40 -3.34
CA SER A 367 10.39 3.22 -3.94
C SER A 367 11.48 3.10 -2.88
N ARG A 368 12.42 2.20 -3.10
CA ARG A 368 13.57 1.90 -2.22
C ARG A 368 14.67 1.20 -2.99
N ASP A 369 15.74 0.81 -2.30
CA ASP A 369 16.79 -0.02 -2.89
C ASP A 369 16.21 -1.33 -3.46
N SER A 370 16.63 -1.70 -4.66
CA SER A 370 16.08 -2.84 -5.41
C SER A 370 16.43 -4.21 -4.81
N THR A 371 17.30 -4.26 -3.81
CA THR A 371 17.67 -5.48 -3.09
C THR A 371 16.79 -5.75 -1.87
N ILE A 372 15.81 -4.89 -1.61
CA ILE A 372 14.83 -5.05 -0.52
C ILE A 372 13.46 -5.41 -1.13
N GLY A 373 12.87 -6.48 -0.63
CA GLY A 373 11.58 -6.98 -1.11
C GLY A 373 11.63 -7.48 -2.55
N ILE A 374 10.50 -7.44 -3.26
CA ILE A 374 10.39 -7.92 -4.65
C ILE A 374 10.90 -6.90 -5.69
N GLY A 375 11.76 -5.96 -5.28
CA GLY A 375 12.40 -4.98 -6.14
C GLY A 375 12.04 -3.52 -5.80
N HIS A 376 12.55 -2.58 -6.61
CA HIS A 376 12.53 -1.14 -6.34
C HIS A 376 11.16 -0.55 -5.98
N SER A 377 10.10 -1.06 -6.54
CA SER A 377 8.73 -0.54 -6.34
C SER A 377 7.74 -1.55 -5.76
N GLY A 378 8.20 -2.73 -5.32
CA GLY A 378 7.36 -3.75 -4.73
C GLY A 378 6.14 -4.13 -5.59
N PRO A 379 4.95 -4.28 -4.98
CA PRO A 379 3.72 -4.66 -5.67
C PRO A 379 3.02 -3.48 -6.37
N SER A 380 3.65 -2.29 -6.48
CA SER A 380 3.01 -1.06 -6.97
C SER A 380 2.40 -1.19 -8.38
N ALA A 381 2.99 -2.01 -9.26
CA ALA A 381 2.43 -2.24 -10.59
C ALA A 381 1.05 -2.91 -10.50
N SER A 382 0.89 -3.96 -9.68
CA SER A 382 -0.39 -4.64 -9.47
C SER A 382 -1.41 -3.76 -8.74
N MET A 383 -0.95 -2.91 -7.81
CA MET A 383 -1.79 -1.90 -7.16
C MET A 383 -2.31 -0.88 -8.17
N GLY A 384 -1.43 -0.36 -9.02
CA GLY A 384 -1.79 0.58 -10.07
C GLY A 384 -2.77 0.00 -11.08
N GLU A 385 -2.60 -1.26 -11.47
CA GLU A 385 -3.45 -1.93 -12.44
C GLU A 385 -4.89 -2.13 -11.93
N ILE A 386 -5.07 -2.62 -10.70
CA ILE A 386 -6.42 -2.79 -10.11
C ILE A 386 -7.09 -1.43 -9.85
N TYR A 387 -6.31 -0.44 -9.52
CA TYR A 387 -6.79 0.91 -9.26
C TYR A 387 -7.21 1.63 -10.54
N PHE A 388 -6.41 1.50 -11.59
CA PHE A 388 -6.73 2.04 -12.91
C PHE A 388 -8.01 1.40 -13.47
N LEU A 389 -8.16 0.07 -13.30
CA LEU A 389 -9.39 -0.62 -13.67
C LEU A 389 -10.62 -0.04 -12.93
N LEU A 390 -10.51 0.20 -11.62
CA LEU A 390 -11.61 0.82 -10.86
C LEU A 390 -11.94 2.23 -11.39
N TYR A 391 -10.93 3.03 -11.72
CA TYR A 391 -11.11 4.35 -12.31
C TYR A 391 -11.87 4.28 -13.63
N GLU A 392 -11.44 3.40 -14.55
CA GLU A 392 -12.08 3.23 -15.85
C GLU A 392 -13.53 2.73 -15.69
N LEU A 393 -13.79 1.77 -14.82
CA LEU A 393 -15.12 1.27 -14.51
C LEU A 393 -16.04 2.35 -13.98
N LEU A 394 -15.57 3.21 -13.08
CA LEU A 394 -16.35 4.32 -12.54
C LEU A 394 -16.70 5.36 -13.62
N LYS A 395 -15.76 5.65 -14.52
CA LYS A 395 -15.97 6.58 -15.64
C LYS A 395 -16.94 6.03 -16.68
N ASP A 396 -16.81 4.75 -16.98
CA ASP A 396 -17.70 4.05 -17.88
C ASP A 396 -19.14 4.01 -17.36
N LEU A 397 -19.32 3.61 -16.09
CA LEU A 397 -20.63 3.59 -15.45
C LEU A 397 -21.26 5.00 -15.38
N ALA A 398 -20.48 6.06 -15.14
CA ALA A 398 -21.00 7.44 -15.16
C ALA A 398 -21.56 7.81 -16.55
N TRP A 399 -20.86 7.41 -17.61
CA TRP A 399 -21.33 7.59 -18.99
C TRP A 399 -22.58 6.77 -19.27
N GLU A 400 -22.61 5.49 -18.91
CA GLU A 400 -23.77 4.61 -19.09
C GLU A 400 -25.02 5.12 -18.38
N VAL A 401 -24.86 5.61 -17.14
CA VAL A 401 -25.97 6.25 -16.39
C VAL A 401 -26.51 7.46 -17.13
N SER A 402 -25.65 8.28 -17.71
CA SER A 402 -26.04 9.46 -18.49
C SER A 402 -26.78 9.06 -19.77
N MET A 403 -26.33 8.01 -20.46
CA MET A 403 -27.00 7.44 -21.64
C MET A 403 -28.32 6.80 -21.27
N GLY A 404 -28.39 6.10 -20.15
CA GLY A 404 -29.62 5.52 -19.60
C GLY A 404 -30.69 6.57 -19.30
N ALA A 405 -30.31 7.74 -18.75
CA ALA A 405 -31.21 8.87 -18.53
C ALA A 405 -31.79 9.38 -19.85
N THR A 406 -30.94 9.57 -20.85
CA THR A 406 -31.35 10.02 -22.19
C THR A 406 -32.27 9.02 -22.85
N SER A 407 -31.96 7.74 -22.81
CA SER A 407 -32.77 6.64 -23.37
C SER A 407 -34.15 6.56 -22.72
N LEU A 408 -34.24 6.66 -21.38
CA LEU A 408 -35.51 6.62 -20.67
C LEU A 408 -36.39 7.84 -21.06
N LYS A 409 -35.82 9.03 -21.13
CA LYS A 409 -36.51 10.25 -21.54
C LYS A 409 -37.08 10.15 -22.96
N LEU A 410 -36.31 9.64 -23.93
CA LEU A 410 -36.76 9.46 -25.29
C LEU A 410 -37.81 8.35 -25.40
N ALA A 411 -37.67 7.24 -24.68
CA ALA A 411 -38.68 6.18 -24.66
C ALA A 411 -40.03 6.66 -24.14
N VAL A 412 -40.03 7.52 -23.11
CA VAL A 412 -41.27 8.12 -22.57
C VAL A 412 -41.88 9.12 -23.54
N ALA A 413 -41.07 9.97 -24.19
CA ALA A 413 -41.55 10.91 -25.21
C ALA A 413 -42.16 10.19 -26.42
N GLN A 414 -41.58 9.06 -26.84
CA GLN A 414 -42.14 8.21 -27.92
C GLN A 414 -43.49 7.58 -27.57
N LEU A 415 -43.74 7.32 -26.29
CA LEU A 415 -45.05 6.82 -25.82
C LEU A 415 -46.12 7.90 -25.74
N GLU A 416 -45.74 9.17 -25.52
CA GLU A 416 -46.69 10.31 -25.48
C GLU A 416 -47.06 10.81 -26.89
N ASP A 417 -46.09 10.89 -27.80
CA ASP A 417 -46.31 11.38 -29.18
C ASP A 417 -45.51 10.45 -30.15
N TYR A 418 -46.22 9.61 -30.88
CA TYR A 418 -45.63 8.77 -31.91
C TYR A 418 -45.11 9.63 -33.07
N ASP A 419 -43.94 10.24 -32.89
CA ASP A 419 -43.30 11.10 -33.87
C ASP A 419 -42.05 10.42 -34.49
N ALA A 420 -41.93 10.45 -35.82
CA ALA A 420 -40.77 9.92 -36.54
C ALA A 420 -39.44 10.57 -36.12
N ALA A 421 -39.44 11.81 -35.64
CA ALA A 421 -38.24 12.49 -35.15
C ALA A 421 -37.74 11.87 -33.88
N THR A 422 -38.61 11.57 -32.90
CA THR A 422 -38.27 10.90 -31.62
C THR A 422 -37.74 9.51 -31.85
N ALA A 423 -38.33 8.74 -32.81
CA ALA A 423 -37.83 7.43 -33.20
C ALA A 423 -36.40 7.50 -33.80
N THR A 424 -36.10 8.53 -34.59
CA THR A 424 -34.77 8.77 -35.17
C THR A 424 -33.73 9.09 -34.07
N GLU A 425 -34.08 9.95 -33.13
CA GLU A 425 -33.17 10.28 -31.99
C GLU A 425 -32.95 9.07 -31.08
N LEU A 426 -33.97 8.25 -30.82
CA LEU A 426 -33.80 7.01 -30.06
C LEU A 426 -32.86 6.02 -30.75
N ALA A 427 -32.99 5.88 -32.11
CA ALA A 427 -32.08 5.04 -32.90
C ALA A 427 -30.63 5.54 -32.85
N LYS A 428 -30.41 6.88 -32.84
CA LYS A 428 -29.09 7.51 -32.67
C LYS A 428 -28.48 7.21 -31.33
N VAL A 429 -29.21 7.42 -30.24
CA VAL A 429 -28.76 7.10 -28.88
C VAL A 429 -28.43 5.61 -28.74
N ALA A 430 -29.24 4.74 -29.36
CA ALA A 430 -28.97 3.30 -29.39
C ALA A 430 -27.66 2.97 -30.12
N ALA A 431 -27.32 3.67 -31.16
CA ALA A 431 -26.06 3.52 -31.88
C ALA A 431 -24.87 3.99 -31.00
N GLU A 432 -25.01 5.15 -30.34
CA GLU A 432 -23.98 5.66 -29.41
C GLU A 432 -23.72 4.68 -28.24
N ILE A 433 -24.77 4.09 -27.68
CA ILE A 433 -24.64 3.05 -26.65
C ILE A 433 -23.93 1.82 -27.19
N THR A 434 -24.19 1.44 -28.46
CA THR A 434 -23.56 0.28 -29.10
C THR A 434 -22.09 0.55 -29.42
N GLU A 435 -21.72 1.80 -29.72
CA GLU A 435 -20.30 2.18 -29.93
C GLU A 435 -19.50 2.18 -28.63
N GLY A 436 -20.16 2.24 -27.49
CA GLY A 436 -19.53 2.24 -26.17
C GLY A 436 -19.02 3.61 -25.71
N SER A 437 -18.51 3.64 -24.49
CA SER A 437 -17.89 4.83 -23.94
C SER A 437 -16.46 5.05 -24.45
N ALA A 438 -15.90 6.23 -24.26
CA ALA A 438 -14.48 6.51 -24.49
C ALA A 438 -13.57 5.77 -23.50
N TYR A 439 -14.14 5.19 -22.45
CA TYR A 439 -13.48 4.40 -21.44
C TYR A 439 -13.76 2.93 -21.72
N ASP A 440 -12.70 2.15 -21.95
CA ASP A 440 -12.82 0.69 -22.15
C ASP A 440 -12.06 -0.01 -21.02
N PRO A 441 -12.75 -0.31 -19.90
CA PRO A 441 -12.14 -0.96 -18.74
C PRO A 441 -11.64 -2.38 -19.04
N TRP A 442 -12.00 -2.91 -20.23
CA TRP A 442 -11.71 -4.30 -20.61
C TRP A 442 -10.67 -4.43 -21.75
N ALA A 443 -10.14 -3.28 -22.26
CA ALA A 443 -9.14 -3.24 -23.33
C ALA A 443 -7.78 -3.86 -22.96
#